data_7a9a834f9f5fdc29943b0015bff68a78
#
_entry.id   7a9a834f9f5fdc29943b0015bff68a78
#
_cell.length_a   1.000
_cell.length_b   1.000
_cell.length_c   1.000
_cell.angle_alpha   90.00
_cell.angle_beta   90.00
_cell.angle_gamma   90.00
#
_symmetry.space_group_name_H-M   'P 1'
#
loop_
_entity.id
_entity.type
_entity.pdbx_description
1 polymer ?
#
loop_
_entity_poly.entity_id
_entity_poly.type
_entity_poly.pdbx_seq_one_letter_code
_entity_poly.pdbx_strand_id
1 'polypeptide(L)'
;MLACRPEDASGISQRNVASEFREVNQCVRLTFIHRAEGVEAVATEIEKRLHNLGIVLPGLPAPGGNFVPAKTVGSVVYLSGVISTNAEGVIAGTVGLDRTVDEGYAAARACALTQLAVLKYHLGSLDAIKSVVGVNGYVNAAAGFADSPRVINGASDLLVEVLGDAGHHVRAAIGVSALPRNALVEVQMTVEIAR
;
A
#
# COMPACT_ATOMS: atom_id res chain seq x y z
N MET A 1 56.15 -2.90 20.17
CA MET A 1 55.69 -3.46 18.88
C MET A 1 54.80 -4.63 19.19
N LEU A 2 53.52 -4.42 19.32
CA LEU A 2 52.51 -5.48 19.45
C LEU A 2 51.65 -5.47 18.18
N ALA A 3 51.69 -6.59 17.48
CA ALA A 3 50.93 -6.80 16.26
C ALA A 3 49.47 -7.08 16.55
N CYS A 4 48.55 -6.26 16.00
CA CYS A 4 47.11 -6.52 15.98
C CYS A 4 46.83 -7.57 14.89
N ARG A 5 46.23 -8.70 15.27
CA ARG A 5 45.66 -9.68 14.35
C ARG A 5 44.27 -9.25 13.95
N PRO A 6 43.82 -9.45 12.71
CA PRO A 6 42.43 -9.29 12.33
C PRO A 6 41.64 -10.52 12.76
N GLU A 7 40.68 -10.36 13.69
CA GLU A 7 39.70 -11.40 14.02
C GLU A 7 38.51 -11.36 13.08
N ASP A 8 38.19 -12.51 12.61
CA ASP A 8 37.11 -13.00 11.79
C ASP A 8 35.76 -12.27 11.86
N ALA A 9 35.37 -11.66 10.74
CA ALA A 9 34.02 -11.24 10.45
C ALA A 9 33.25 -12.34 9.70
N SER A 10 32.95 -13.46 10.39
CA SER A 10 32.06 -14.49 9.86
C SER A 10 31.13 -14.98 10.95
N GLY A 11 29.93 -14.42 11.02
CA GLY A 11 28.94 -14.93 11.97
C GLY A 11 27.76 -14.02 12.27
N ILE A 12 27.23 -13.28 11.32
CA ILE A 12 25.89 -12.69 11.49
C ILE A 12 24.90 -13.70 10.90
N SER A 13 24.36 -14.49 11.81
CA SER A 13 23.34 -15.51 11.54
C SER A 13 22.04 -14.84 11.06
N GLN A 14 21.57 -15.25 9.87
CA GLN A 14 20.29 -14.87 9.26
C GLN A 14 19.04 -15.34 10.06
N ARG A 15 19.16 -15.58 11.36
CA ARG A 15 18.11 -16.25 12.16
C ARG A 15 17.22 -15.34 13.01
N ASN A 16 17.33 -14.02 12.98
CA ASN A 16 16.59 -13.19 13.94
C ASN A 16 15.56 -12.22 13.38
N VAL A 17 15.46 -11.99 12.07
CA VAL A 17 14.48 -11.03 11.53
C VAL A 17 13.05 -11.60 11.58
N ALA A 18 12.88 -12.89 11.35
CA ALA A 18 11.56 -13.53 11.37
C ALA A 18 10.99 -13.76 12.78
N SER A 19 11.86 -13.88 13.80
CA SER A 19 11.44 -14.03 15.21
C SER A 19 11.04 -12.70 15.82
N GLU A 20 11.76 -11.63 15.55
CA GLU A 20 11.41 -10.27 16.01
C GLU A 20 10.08 -9.79 15.41
N PHE A 21 9.79 -10.09 14.14
CA PHE A 21 8.48 -9.80 13.54
C PHE A 21 7.33 -10.61 14.17
N ARG A 22 7.58 -11.82 14.66
CA ARG A 22 6.56 -12.61 15.40
C ARG A 22 6.31 -12.05 16.78
N GLU A 23 7.33 -11.62 17.49
CA GLU A 23 7.19 -11.03 18.84
C GLU A 23 6.52 -9.66 18.80
N VAL A 24 6.83 -8.81 17.81
CA VAL A 24 6.13 -7.52 17.60
C VAL A 24 4.65 -7.76 17.28
N ASN A 25 4.31 -8.73 16.43
CA ASN A 25 2.91 -9.08 16.14
C ASN A 25 2.19 -9.69 17.35
N GLN A 26 2.89 -10.41 18.22
CA GLN A 26 2.31 -10.99 19.44
C GLN A 26 2.13 -9.92 20.52
N CYS A 27 3.05 -8.98 20.66
CA CYS A 27 2.95 -7.84 21.56
C CYS A 27 1.81 -6.89 21.16
N VAL A 28 1.65 -6.61 19.84
CA VAL A 28 0.54 -5.80 19.31
C VAL A 28 -0.81 -6.53 19.53
N ARG A 29 -0.89 -7.86 19.36
CA ARG A 29 -2.10 -8.62 19.69
C ARG A 29 -2.46 -8.57 21.17
N LEU A 30 -1.49 -8.65 22.07
CA LEU A 30 -1.74 -8.60 23.52
C LEU A 30 -2.15 -7.21 24.01
N THR A 31 -1.65 -6.14 23.39
CA THR A 31 -2.05 -4.76 23.72
C THR A 31 -3.48 -4.46 23.25
N PHE A 32 -3.94 -5.08 22.16
CA PHE A 32 -5.33 -4.94 21.67
C PHE A 32 -6.36 -5.72 22.51
N ILE A 33 -5.96 -6.83 23.16
CA ILE A 33 -6.89 -7.64 23.97
C ILE A 33 -7.19 -7.02 25.34
N HIS A 34 -6.32 -6.15 25.87
CA HIS A 34 -6.51 -5.54 27.19
C HIS A 34 -7.18 -4.15 27.16
N ARG A 35 -7.64 -3.67 26.01
CA ARG A 35 -8.36 -2.37 25.90
C ARG A 35 -9.82 -2.49 25.45
N ALA A 36 -10.40 -3.67 25.51
CA ALA A 36 -11.77 -3.93 25.07
C ALA A 36 -12.71 -4.24 26.25
N GLU A 37 -12.82 -3.33 27.22
CA GLU A 37 -14.00 -3.26 28.07
C GLU A 37 -14.45 -1.78 28.17
N GLY A 38 -15.45 -1.41 27.36
CA GLY A 38 -16.30 -0.27 27.65
C GLY A 38 -16.12 1.04 26.87
N VAL A 39 -15.38 1.08 25.75
CA VAL A 39 -15.45 2.22 24.82
C VAL A 39 -15.90 1.69 23.47
N GLU A 40 -17.17 1.89 23.11
CA GLU A 40 -17.59 1.82 21.71
C GLU A 40 -16.64 2.74 20.93
N ALA A 41 -15.77 2.16 20.10
CA ALA A 41 -14.93 2.94 19.22
C ALA A 41 -15.86 3.66 18.25
N VAL A 42 -16.06 4.97 18.45
CA VAL A 42 -16.84 5.80 17.53
C VAL A 42 -16.18 5.68 16.17
N ALA A 43 -16.87 5.03 15.24
CA ALA A 43 -16.36 4.87 13.88
C ALA A 43 -16.02 6.25 13.30
N THR A 44 -14.80 6.39 12.77
CA THR A 44 -14.35 7.66 12.19
C THR A 44 -15.16 8.00 10.92
N GLU A 45 -15.11 9.23 10.45
CA GLU A 45 -15.90 9.65 9.28
C GLU A 45 -15.53 8.86 8.02
N ILE A 46 -14.24 8.58 7.83
CA ILE A 46 -13.79 7.78 6.68
C ILE A 46 -14.20 6.31 6.85
N GLU A 47 -14.15 5.76 8.06
CA GLU A 47 -14.62 4.39 8.32
C GLU A 47 -16.12 4.24 8.09
N LYS A 48 -16.93 5.21 8.49
CA LYS A 48 -18.36 5.25 8.18
C LYS A 48 -18.60 5.29 6.67
N ARG A 49 -17.78 6.07 5.94
CA ARG A 49 -17.89 6.16 4.48
C ARG A 49 -17.53 4.83 3.81
N LEU A 50 -16.43 4.18 4.22
CA LEU A 50 -16.08 2.84 3.74
C LEU A 50 -17.21 1.85 3.98
N HIS A 51 -17.79 1.85 5.18
CA HIS A 51 -18.93 0.98 5.52
C HIS A 51 -20.15 1.25 4.62
N ASN A 52 -20.52 2.53 4.42
CA ASN A 52 -21.67 2.91 3.59
C ASN A 52 -21.47 2.54 2.11
N LEU A 53 -20.22 2.53 1.65
CA LEU A 53 -19.84 2.09 0.30
C LEU A 53 -19.69 0.56 0.18
N GLY A 54 -19.86 -0.18 1.27
CA GLY A 54 -19.64 -1.63 1.30
C GLY A 54 -18.18 -2.03 1.07
N ILE A 55 -17.23 -1.12 1.33
CA ILE A 55 -15.80 -1.33 1.08
C ILE A 55 -15.15 -1.94 2.33
N VAL A 56 -14.54 -3.11 2.15
CA VAL A 56 -13.69 -3.77 3.15
C VAL A 56 -12.24 -3.63 2.69
N LEU A 57 -11.40 -3.04 3.55
CA LEU A 57 -9.97 -2.94 3.25
C LEU A 57 -9.31 -4.31 3.33
N PRO A 58 -8.41 -4.64 2.39
CA PRO A 58 -7.72 -5.93 2.39
C PRO A 58 -6.74 -6.04 3.57
N GLY A 59 -6.29 -7.27 3.86
CA GLY A 59 -5.16 -7.51 4.75
C GLY A 59 -3.87 -6.89 4.19
N LEU A 60 -2.92 -6.59 5.09
CA LEU A 60 -1.63 -6.05 4.66
C LEU A 60 -0.83 -7.09 3.88
N PRO A 61 -0.24 -6.72 2.74
CA PRO A 61 0.65 -7.60 2.03
C PRO A 61 1.92 -7.87 2.86
N ALA A 62 2.45 -9.09 2.76
CA ALA A 62 3.76 -9.39 3.30
C ALA A 62 4.83 -8.52 2.60
N PRO A 63 5.86 -8.03 3.31
CA PRO A 63 6.94 -7.27 2.70
C PRO A 63 7.62 -8.08 1.58
N GLY A 64 7.72 -7.49 0.39
CA GLY A 64 8.33 -8.12 -0.78
C GLY A 64 9.85 -8.01 -0.83
N GLY A 65 10.48 -7.37 0.18
CA GLY A 65 11.92 -7.13 0.21
C GLY A 65 12.35 -6.35 1.46
N ASN A 66 13.58 -5.87 1.47
CA ASN A 66 14.13 -5.09 2.57
C ASN A 66 13.73 -3.60 2.47
N PHE A 67 12.46 -3.32 2.69
CA PHE A 67 11.88 -1.97 2.71
C PHE A 67 10.66 -1.92 3.65
N VAL A 68 10.21 -0.72 3.98
CA VAL A 68 9.00 -0.48 4.78
C VAL A 68 7.84 -0.05 3.89
N PRO A 69 6.58 -0.44 4.19
CA PRO A 69 5.43 -0.09 3.35
C PRO A 69 5.09 1.40 3.38
N ALA A 70 5.41 2.10 4.48
CA ALA A 70 5.19 3.53 4.63
C ALA A 70 6.27 4.18 5.51
N LYS A 71 6.58 5.45 5.24
CA LYS A 71 7.52 6.24 6.03
C LYS A 71 7.04 7.68 6.16
N THR A 72 6.93 8.16 7.40
CA THR A 72 6.56 9.55 7.70
C THR A 72 7.79 10.45 7.78
N VAL A 73 7.74 11.59 7.11
CA VAL A 73 8.73 12.68 7.18
C VAL A 73 8.00 14.00 7.36
N GLY A 74 8.07 14.59 8.54
CA GLY A 74 7.28 15.78 8.88
C GLY A 74 5.78 15.47 8.87
N SER A 75 5.01 16.16 8.03
CA SER A 75 3.58 15.90 7.80
C SER A 75 3.30 15.08 6.53
N VAL A 76 4.34 14.50 5.92
CA VAL A 76 4.18 13.74 4.67
C VAL A 76 4.48 12.27 4.93
N VAL A 77 3.59 11.39 4.44
CA VAL A 77 3.78 9.94 4.43
C VAL A 77 4.06 9.50 3.00
N TYR A 78 5.20 8.88 2.82
CA TYR A 78 5.59 8.21 1.58
C TYR A 78 5.24 6.74 1.68
N LEU A 79 4.50 6.21 0.71
CA LEU A 79 4.17 4.80 0.62
C LEU A 79 5.01 4.11 -0.45
N SER A 80 5.38 2.87 -0.19
CA SER A 80 5.99 2.02 -1.21
C SER A 80 4.97 1.64 -2.29
N GLY A 81 5.45 1.28 -3.49
CA GLY A 81 4.61 0.71 -4.53
C GLY A 81 3.93 -0.58 -4.07
N VAL A 82 2.66 -0.74 -4.42
CA VAL A 82 1.91 -1.98 -4.24
C VAL A 82 1.42 -2.49 -5.58
N ILE A 83 1.66 -3.76 -5.84
CA ILE A 83 1.16 -4.44 -7.04
C ILE A 83 -0.29 -4.87 -6.84
N SER A 84 -1.03 -4.99 -7.94
CA SER A 84 -2.42 -5.43 -7.95
C SER A 84 -2.58 -6.85 -7.43
N THR A 85 -3.38 -7.00 -6.35
CA THR A 85 -3.69 -8.28 -5.70
C THR A 85 -5.16 -8.35 -5.31
N ASN A 86 -5.67 -9.56 -5.22
CA ASN A 86 -6.98 -9.89 -4.65
C ASN A 86 -6.85 -11.10 -3.69
N ALA A 87 -7.97 -11.68 -3.28
CA ALA A 87 -7.99 -12.85 -2.39
C ALA A 87 -7.31 -14.09 -3.00
N GLU A 88 -7.24 -14.17 -4.32
CA GLU A 88 -6.67 -15.28 -5.08
C GLU A 88 -5.17 -15.11 -5.33
N GLY A 89 -4.64 -13.91 -5.13
CA GLY A 89 -3.23 -13.58 -5.31
C GLY A 89 -2.97 -12.37 -6.18
N VAL A 90 -1.91 -12.41 -7.01
CA VAL A 90 -1.56 -11.32 -7.92
C VAL A 90 -2.52 -11.29 -9.10
N ILE A 91 -3.12 -10.13 -9.35
CA ILE A 91 -3.85 -9.85 -10.59
C ILE A 91 -2.80 -9.60 -11.68
N ALA A 92 -2.52 -10.61 -12.49
CA ALA A 92 -1.44 -10.60 -13.46
C ALA A 92 -1.95 -10.47 -14.91
N GLY A 93 -1.06 -10.06 -15.81
CA GLY A 93 -1.32 -9.93 -17.25
C GLY A 93 -0.79 -8.63 -17.83
N THR A 94 -1.16 -8.34 -19.07
CA THR A 94 -0.71 -7.18 -19.85
C THR A 94 -1.91 -6.49 -20.50
N VAL A 95 -2.19 -5.25 -20.14
CA VAL A 95 -3.29 -4.48 -20.71
C VAL A 95 -3.05 -4.22 -22.21
N GLY A 96 -4.05 -4.50 -23.03
CA GLY A 96 -3.96 -4.37 -24.48
C GLY A 96 -3.34 -5.61 -25.18
N LEU A 97 -3.01 -6.67 -24.40
CA LEU A 97 -2.59 -7.96 -24.94
C LEU A 97 -3.56 -9.08 -24.51
N ASP A 98 -3.57 -9.41 -23.24
CA ASP A 98 -4.39 -10.48 -22.64
C ASP A 98 -5.36 -9.96 -21.57
N ARG A 99 -5.31 -8.65 -21.29
CA ARG A 99 -6.19 -7.95 -20.34
C ARG A 99 -6.80 -6.70 -20.95
N THR A 100 -8.03 -6.43 -20.55
CA THR A 100 -8.79 -5.24 -20.96
C THR A 100 -8.45 -4.03 -20.11
N VAL A 101 -8.85 -2.82 -20.56
CA VAL A 101 -8.78 -1.59 -19.78
C VAL A 101 -9.59 -1.68 -18.50
N ASP A 102 -10.78 -2.32 -18.53
CA ASP A 102 -11.67 -2.45 -17.38
C ASP A 102 -11.08 -3.38 -16.31
N GLU A 103 -10.42 -4.48 -16.71
CA GLU A 103 -9.66 -5.32 -15.78
C GLU A 103 -8.48 -4.56 -15.16
N GLY A 104 -7.80 -3.74 -15.96
CA GLY A 104 -6.75 -2.82 -15.49
C GLY A 104 -7.28 -1.79 -14.48
N TYR A 105 -8.44 -1.19 -14.76
CA TYR A 105 -9.13 -0.28 -13.83
C TYR A 105 -9.44 -0.95 -12.49
N ALA A 106 -10.00 -2.16 -12.52
CA ALA A 106 -10.28 -2.93 -11.32
C ALA A 106 -9.00 -3.27 -10.54
N ALA A 107 -7.90 -3.60 -11.24
CA ALA A 107 -6.59 -3.83 -10.65
C ALA A 107 -6.00 -2.57 -9.99
N ALA A 108 -6.13 -1.40 -10.62
CA ALA A 108 -5.72 -0.12 -10.04
C ALA A 108 -6.52 0.23 -8.77
N ARG A 109 -7.85 -0.03 -8.79
CA ARG A 109 -8.71 0.11 -7.60
C ARG A 109 -8.24 -0.81 -6.46
N ALA A 110 -7.87 -2.06 -6.75
CA ALA A 110 -7.34 -2.99 -5.74
C ALA A 110 -6.01 -2.49 -5.13
N CYS A 111 -5.11 -1.90 -5.93
CA CYS A 111 -3.91 -1.25 -5.42
C CYS A 111 -4.23 -0.11 -4.45
N ALA A 112 -5.19 0.76 -4.78
CA ALA A 112 -5.57 1.87 -3.92
C ALA A 112 -6.22 1.40 -2.60
N LEU A 113 -7.02 0.33 -2.61
CA LEU A 113 -7.53 -0.32 -1.41
C LEU A 113 -6.39 -0.82 -0.51
N THR A 114 -5.36 -1.43 -1.08
CA THR A 114 -4.18 -1.88 -0.35
C THR A 114 -3.40 -0.69 0.23
N GLN A 115 -3.25 0.42 -0.51
CA GLN A 115 -2.62 1.64 -0.02
C GLN A 115 -3.39 2.25 1.17
N LEU A 116 -4.72 2.28 1.12
CA LEU A 116 -5.56 2.71 2.25
C LEU A 116 -5.41 1.79 3.47
N ALA A 117 -5.31 0.47 3.27
CA ALA A 117 -5.04 -0.48 4.34
C ALA A 117 -3.67 -0.24 5.00
N VAL A 118 -2.63 0.02 4.20
CA VAL A 118 -1.28 0.38 4.69
C VAL A 118 -1.34 1.68 5.50
N LEU A 119 -2.03 2.72 5.01
CA LEU A 119 -2.20 3.98 5.72
C LEU A 119 -2.93 3.80 7.04
N LYS A 120 -4.05 3.07 7.04
CA LYS A 120 -4.79 2.76 8.27
C LYS A 120 -3.92 2.09 9.33
N TYR A 121 -3.11 1.11 8.92
CA TYR A 121 -2.17 0.44 9.81
C TYR A 121 -1.07 1.39 10.31
N HIS A 122 -0.49 2.21 9.43
CA HIS A 122 0.62 3.10 9.74
C HIS A 122 0.20 4.27 10.64
N LEU A 123 -0.99 4.83 10.42
CA LEU A 123 -1.50 6.02 11.11
C LEU A 123 -2.46 5.68 12.28
N GLY A 124 -3.00 4.47 12.33
CA GLY A 124 -4.05 4.08 13.27
C GLY A 124 -5.46 4.51 12.84
N SER A 125 -5.59 5.59 12.08
CA SER A 125 -6.85 6.09 11.51
C SER A 125 -6.63 6.75 10.16
N LEU A 126 -7.57 6.56 9.23
CA LEU A 126 -7.56 7.26 7.94
C LEU A 126 -7.98 8.74 8.05
N ASP A 127 -8.66 9.13 9.13
CA ASP A 127 -9.03 10.54 9.37
C ASP A 127 -7.83 11.45 9.64
N ALA A 128 -6.64 10.86 9.89
CA ALA A 128 -5.39 11.60 9.93
C ALA A 128 -4.95 12.12 8.55
N ILE A 129 -5.52 11.60 7.46
CA ILE A 129 -5.19 12.04 6.10
C ILE A 129 -5.81 13.41 5.86
N LYS A 130 -4.95 14.41 5.59
CA LYS A 130 -5.36 15.75 5.22
C LYS A 130 -5.59 15.87 3.71
N SER A 131 -4.71 15.25 2.90
CA SER A 131 -4.84 15.21 1.45
C SER A 131 -3.97 14.12 0.83
N VAL A 132 -4.40 13.57 -0.30
CA VAL A 132 -3.54 12.80 -1.19
C VAL A 132 -2.72 13.79 -2.01
N VAL A 133 -1.39 13.77 -1.86
CA VAL A 133 -0.49 14.70 -2.57
C VAL A 133 -0.27 14.22 -4.00
N GLY A 134 0.02 12.94 -4.19
CA GLY A 134 0.32 12.41 -5.51
C GLY A 134 0.18 10.90 -5.60
N VAL A 135 -0.13 10.45 -6.82
CA VAL A 135 -0.27 9.05 -7.20
C VAL A 135 0.58 8.79 -8.44
N ASN A 136 1.48 7.82 -8.37
CA ASN A 136 2.19 7.26 -9.51
C ASN A 136 1.61 5.88 -9.82
N GLY A 137 1.01 5.73 -10.98
CA GLY A 137 0.44 4.48 -11.46
C GLY A 137 1.22 3.93 -12.64
N TYR A 138 1.55 2.66 -12.55
CA TYR A 138 2.30 1.91 -13.56
C TYR A 138 1.42 0.78 -14.07
N VAL A 139 1.25 0.69 -15.37
CA VAL A 139 0.42 -0.31 -16.06
C VAL A 139 1.32 -1.23 -16.85
N ASN A 140 1.31 -2.54 -16.56
CA ASN A 140 1.91 -3.54 -17.42
C ASN A 140 1.11 -3.57 -18.73
N ALA A 141 1.66 -3.00 -19.80
CA ALA A 141 0.93 -2.68 -21.01
C ALA A 141 1.65 -3.16 -22.27
N ALA A 142 0.87 -3.54 -23.25
CA ALA A 142 1.35 -3.88 -24.60
C ALA A 142 2.08 -2.68 -25.24
N ALA A 143 3.03 -2.96 -26.12
CA ALA A 143 3.72 -1.91 -26.87
C ALA A 143 2.72 -1.03 -27.63
N GLY A 144 2.84 0.29 -27.48
CA GLY A 144 1.94 1.25 -28.12
C GLY A 144 0.61 1.48 -27.38
N PHE A 145 0.35 0.83 -26.25
CA PHE A 145 -0.83 1.11 -25.44
C PHE A 145 -0.76 2.51 -24.83
N ALA A 146 -1.75 3.36 -25.13
CA ALA A 146 -1.75 4.77 -24.75
C ALA A 146 -2.76 5.13 -23.64
N ASP A 147 -3.66 4.19 -23.28
CA ASP A 147 -4.79 4.44 -22.37
C ASP A 147 -4.49 4.16 -20.88
N SER A 148 -3.20 4.19 -20.49
CA SER A 148 -2.80 4.03 -19.08
C SER A 148 -3.54 4.97 -18.11
N PRO A 149 -3.87 6.24 -18.49
CA PRO A 149 -4.66 7.12 -17.64
C PRO A 149 -6.05 6.55 -17.31
N ARG A 150 -6.73 5.87 -18.24
CA ARG A 150 -8.04 5.24 -18.00
C ARG A 150 -7.93 4.08 -17.01
N VAL A 151 -6.86 3.31 -17.10
CA VAL A 151 -6.57 2.22 -16.14
C VAL A 151 -6.39 2.79 -14.75
N ILE A 152 -5.54 3.81 -14.58
CA ILE A 152 -5.23 4.38 -13.27
C ILE A 152 -6.39 5.20 -12.68
N ASN A 153 -7.41 5.55 -13.46
CA ASN A 153 -8.65 6.11 -12.92
C ASN A 153 -9.27 5.22 -11.84
N GLY A 154 -9.11 3.88 -11.93
CA GLY A 154 -9.61 2.99 -10.88
C GLY A 154 -9.06 3.29 -9.48
N ALA A 155 -7.80 3.71 -9.39
CA ALA A 155 -7.22 4.17 -8.13
C ALA A 155 -7.70 5.57 -7.75
N SER A 156 -7.69 6.52 -8.71
CA SER A 156 -8.08 7.91 -8.46
C SER A 156 -9.54 8.04 -8.04
N ASP A 157 -10.44 7.34 -8.71
CA ASP A 157 -11.88 7.38 -8.43
C ASP A 157 -12.17 6.81 -7.04
N LEU A 158 -11.51 5.70 -6.64
CA LEU A 158 -11.63 5.18 -5.29
C LEU A 158 -11.16 6.17 -4.23
N LEU A 159 -10.03 6.84 -4.44
CA LEU A 159 -9.49 7.79 -3.48
C LEU A 159 -10.44 8.98 -3.29
N VAL A 160 -11.03 9.50 -4.35
CA VAL A 160 -12.04 10.57 -4.27
C VAL A 160 -13.34 10.05 -3.65
N GLU A 161 -13.80 8.85 -3.99
CA GLU A 161 -14.98 8.21 -3.42
C GLU A 161 -14.86 8.06 -1.89
N VAL A 162 -13.69 7.64 -1.40
CA VAL A 162 -13.47 7.38 0.04
C VAL A 162 -13.10 8.65 0.81
N LEU A 163 -12.22 9.50 0.26
CA LEU A 163 -11.65 10.65 0.97
C LEU A 163 -12.33 11.98 0.63
N GLY A 164 -13.23 12.01 -0.38
CA GLY A 164 -13.84 13.25 -0.87
C GLY A 164 -12.79 14.20 -1.44
N ASP A 165 -12.86 15.48 -1.10
CA ASP A 165 -11.93 16.51 -1.60
C ASP A 165 -10.45 16.21 -1.27
N ALA A 166 -10.20 15.56 -0.13
CA ALA A 166 -8.85 15.12 0.25
C ALA A 166 -8.28 14.02 -0.68
N GLY A 167 -9.12 13.37 -1.47
CA GLY A 167 -8.72 12.35 -2.45
C GLY A 167 -8.20 12.93 -3.77
N HIS A 168 -8.41 14.20 -4.08
CA HIS A 168 -7.87 14.84 -5.28
C HIS A 168 -6.35 14.99 -5.20
N HIS A 169 -5.64 14.66 -6.28
CA HIS A 169 -4.18 14.54 -6.28
C HIS A 169 -3.55 14.85 -7.65
N VAL A 170 -2.27 15.18 -7.66
CA VAL A 170 -1.48 15.16 -8.90
C VAL A 170 -1.12 13.72 -9.25
N ARG A 171 -0.97 13.41 -10.55
CA ARG A 171 -0.82 12.02 -11.00
C ARG A 171 0.14 11.84 -12.17
N ALA A 172 0.94 10.77 -12.12
CA ALA A 172 1.50 10.13 -13.32
C ALA A 172 0.78 8.78 -13.55
N ALA A 173 0.50 8.45 -14.84
CA ALA A 173 -0.09 7.19 -15.26
C ALA A 173 0.64 6.70 -16.52
N ILE A 174 1.50 5.69 -16.36
CA ILE A 174 2.52 5.31 -17.34
C ILE A 174 2.40 3.82 -17.67
N GLY A 175 2.46 3.47 -18.96
CA GLY A 175 2.66 2.09 -19.39
C GLY A 175 4.12 1.68 -19.20
N VAL A 176 4.33 0.46 -18.71
CA VAL A 176 5.65 -0.16 -18.56
C VAL A 176 5.66 -1.54 -19.21
N SER A 177 6.84 -2.02 -19.57
CA SER A 177 7.00 -3.29 -20.27
C SER A 177 6.87 -4.52 -19.36
N ALA A 178 6.99 -4.36 -18.05
CA ALA A 178 6.83 -5.41 -17.05
C ALA A 178 6.68 -4.81 -15.65
N LEU A 179 5.98 -5.54 -14.76
CA LEU A 179 5.89 -5.29 -13.33
C LEU A 179 6.28 -6.54 -12.55
N PRO A 180 6.66 -6.42 -11.27
CA PRO A 180 7.00 -7.56 -10.44
C PRO A 180 5.89 -8.63 -10.45
N ARG A 181 6.26 -9.90 -10.56
CA ARG A 181 5.35 -11.04 -10.60
C ARG A 181 4.32 -10.99 -11.75
N ASN A 182 4.65 -10.27 -12.84
CA ASN A 182 3.75 -9.99 -13.96
C ASN A 182 2.44 -9.30 -13.53
N ALA A 183 2.46 -8.54 -12.44
CA ALA A 183 1.29 -7.80 -11.98
C ALA A 183 0.76 -6.87 -13.08
N LEU A 184 -0.57 -6.68 -13.10
CA LEU A 184 -1.24 -5.88 -14.12
C LEU A 184 -1.04 -4.38 -13.88
N VAL A 185 -1.06 -3.96 -12.61
CA VAL A 185 -0.89 -2.57 -12.18
C VAL A 185 -0.03 -2.51 -10.92
N GLU A 186 0.72 -1.43 -10.78
CA GLU A 186 1.36 -1.01 -9.54
C GLU A 186 1.01 0.44 -9.24
N VAL A 187 0.75 0.76 -7.98
CA VAL A 187 0.47 2.13 -7.53
C VAL A 187 1.35 2.50 -6.36
N GLN A 188 1.99 3.66 -6.46
CA GLN A 188 2.70 4.34 -5.38
C GLN A 188 1.96 5.62 -5.02
N MET A 189 1.90 5.97 -3.73
CA MET A 189 1.16 7.13 -3.26
C MET A 189 1.96 7.94 -2.22
N THR A 190 1.68 9.23 -2.16
CA THR A 190 2.18 10.15 -1.12
C THR A 190 0.99 10.91 -0.55
N VAL A 191 0.91 11.04 0.77
CA VAL A 191 -0.18 11.74 1.45
C VAL A 191 0.36 12.78 2.44
N GLU A 192 -0.39 13.84 2.66
CA GLU A 192 -0.20 14.79 3.77
C GLU A 192 -1.13 14.39 4.92
N ILE A 193 -0.64 14.46 6.15
CA ILE A 193 -1.40 14.17 7.37
C ILE A 193 -1.56 15.42 8.23
N ALA A 194 -2.65 15.47 8.99
CA ALA A 194 -2.84 16.44 10.06
C ALA A 194 -1.76 16.22 11.15
N ARG A 195 -1.24 17.31 11.72
CA ARG A 195 -0.29 17.30 12.84
C ARG A 195 -1.05 17.31 14.15
#